data_075672f847db2f00875675c4f2d59e8a
#
_entry.id   075672f847db2f00875675c4f2d59e8a
#
_cell.length_a   1.000
_cell.length_b   1.000
_cell.length_c   1.000
_cell.angle_alpha   90.00
_cell.angle_beta   90.00
_cell.angle_gamma   90.00
#
_symmetry.space_group_name_H-M   'P 1'
#
loop_
_entity.id
_entity.type
_entity.pdbx_description
1 polymer ?
#
loop_
_entity_poly.entity_id
_entity_poly.type
_entity_poly.pdbx_seq_one_letter_code
_entity_poly.pdbx_strand_id
1 'polypeptide(L)'
;MSHSGFVPDNSNIKKTSGTPNLSFNYQNSILFKRDANNIAYRVTSTQLPAMIGGAFVDLYLTKGHMREPHWHPNAWELDVVVSGEVQVSIVDPDTSSLHTFQIKEGNVAFIPMGWWHWIEPLTEEAHLHLFFNNDQFESSEGSDILRLTPPKVFQKAYNVNEKTIKQALEPIDETVVIGPPSNNYSDRDVEKHHVKIKINDKDVEIDD
;
A
#
# COMPACT_ATOMS: atom_id res chain seq x y z
N MET A 1 -30.82 28.89 7.60
CA MET A 1 -29.97 28.25 8.64
C MET A 1 -28.52 28.51 8.24
N SER A 2 -27.77 29.21 9.09
CA SER A 2 -26.38 29.52 8.81
C SER A 2 -25.55 28.24 8.90
N HIS A 3 -24.97 27.81 7.81
CA HIS A 3 -23.98 26.75 7.83
C HIS A 3 -22.74 27.30 8.53
N SER A 4 -22.39 26.77 9.69
CA SER A 4 -21.08 27.04 10.27
C SER A 4 -20.06 26.40 9.33
N GLY A 5 -19.18 27.19 8.74
CA GLY A 5 -18.28 26.79 7.66
C GLY A 5 -17.20 25.75 7.99
N PHE A 6 -17.39 24.96 9.06
CA PHE A 6 -16.46 23.91 9.49
C PHE A 6 -17.07 22.50 9.56
N VAL A 7 -18.37 22.38 9.26
CA VAL A 7 -19.02 21.08 9.26
C VAL A 7 -19.39 20.73 7.82
N PRO A 8 -18.94 19.59 7.28
CA PRO A 8 -19.41 19.10 5.98
C PRO A 8 -20.93 19.10 5.94
N ASP A 9 -21.50 19.39 4.78
CA ASP A 9 -22.94 19.25 4.58
C ASP A 9 -23.36 17.79 4.77
N ASN A 10 -23.88 17.48 5.96
CA ASN A 10 -24.36 16.16 6.34
C ASN A 10 -25.78 15.89 5.84
N SER A 11 -26.27 16.61 4.83
CA SER A 11 -27.61 16.43 4.27
C SER A 11 -27.89 15.03 3.76
N ASN A 12 -26.83 14.30 3.39
CA ASN A 12 -26.91 12.89 2.96
C ASN A 12 -27.01 11.87 4.12
N ILE A 13 -26.83 12.31 5.36
CA ILE A 13 -27.09 11.43 6.51
C ILE A 13 -28.59 11.22 6.58
N LYS A 14 -29.05 10.08 6.11
CA LYS A 14 -30.43 9.64 6.35
C LYS A 14 -30.59 9.44 7.85
N LYS A 15 -31.17 10.44 8.53
CA LYS A 15 -31.69 10.26 9.89
C LYS A 15 -32.87 9.31 9.77
N THR A 16 -32.63 8.03 9.89
CA THR A 16 -33.69 7.11 10.23
C THR A 16 -34.17 7.43 11.64
N SER A 17 -35.43 7.20 11.94
CA SER A 17 -35.99 7.39 13.27
C SER A 17 -35.21 6.56 14.26
N GLY A 18 -34.23 7.15 14.97
CA GLY A 18 -33.32 6.45 15.87
C GLY A 18 -32.04 7.21 16.12
N THR A 19 -31.17 6.63 16.95
CA THR A 19 -29.83 7.16 17.21
C THR A 19 -29.03 7.13 15.91
N PRO A 20 -28.39 8.24 15.51
CA PRO A 20 -27.54 8.26 14.32
C PRO A 20 -26.39 7.24 14.48
N ASN A 21 -26.03 6.54 13.40
CA ASN A 21 -24.88 5.64 13.38
C ASN A 21 -23.58 6.46 13.36
N LEU A 22 -23.06 6.76 14.54
CA LEU A 22 -21.86 7.57 14.77
C LEU A 22 -20.74 6.80 15.46
N SER A 23 -20.92 5.49 15.65
CA SER A 23 -19.92 4.61 16.28
C SER A 23 -19.86 3.30 15.53
N PHE A 24 -18.66 2.80 15.31
CA PHE A 24 -18.42 1.53 14.64
C PHE A 24 -17.16 0.86 15.23
N ASN A 25 -17.23 -0.45 15.45
CA ASN A 25 -16.03 -1.22 15.76
C ASN A 25 -15.34 -1.60 14.46
N TYR A 26 -14.24 -0.91 14.13
CA TYR A 26 -13.51 -1.08 12.89
C TYR A 26 -12.96 -2.49 12.66
N GLN A 27 -12.75 -3.27 13.73
CA GLN A 27 -12.33 -4.67 13.62
C GLN A 27 -13.38 -5.57 12.94
N ASN A 28 -14.62 -5.08 12.82
CA ASN A 28 -15.68 -5.75 12.05
C ASN A 28 -15.63 -5.43 10.55
N SER A 29 -14.66 -4.62 10.08
CA SER A 29 -14.52 -4.22 8.68
C SER A 29 -13.09 -4.45 8.20
N ILE A 30 -12.80 -5.69 7.85
CA ILE A 30 -11.49 -6.07 7.29
C ILE A 30 -11.39 -5.52 5.87
N LEU A 31 -10.33 -4.75 5.60
CA LEU A 31 -9.92 -4.34 4.26
C LEU A 31 -9.18 -5.48 3.57
N PHE A 32 -8.14 -5.99 4.24
CA PHE A 32 -7.34 -7.10 3.75
C PHE A 32 -6.71 -7.87 4.92
N LYS A 33 -6.55 -9.16 4.76
CA LYS A 33 -5.91 -10.01 5.76
C LYS A 33 -5.00 -11.03 5.08
N ARG A 34 -3.70 -10.91 5.33
CA ARG A 34 -2.71 -11.92 4.93
C ARG A 34 -2.66 -13.06 5.96
N ASP A 35 -2.56 -12.71 7.23
CA ASP A 35 -2.57 -13.62 8.38
C ASP A 35 -3.09 -12.88 9.64
N ALA A 36 -2.84 -13.43 10.83
CA ALA A 36 -3.34 -12.85 12.07
C ALA A 36 -2.64 -11.54 12.44
N ASN A 37 -1.39 -11.35 12.04
CA ASN A 37 -0.52 -10.24 12.42
C ASN A 37 -0.29 -9.25 11.26
N ASN A 38 -0.70 -9.62 10.04
CA ASN A 38 -0.58 -8.82 8.83
C ASN A 38 -1.97 -8.57 8.27
N ILE A 39 -2.60 -7.51 8.77
CA ILE A 39 -4.01 -7.23 8.54
C ILE A 39 -4.27 -5.72 8.47
N ALA A 40 -5.21 -5.34 7.62
CA ALA A 40 -5.73 -4.00 7.52
C ALA A 40 -7.24 -3.99 7.74
N TYR A 41 -7.71 -3.09 8.59
CA TYR A 41 -9.12 -2.78 8.79
C TYR A 41 -9.43 -1.42 8.20
N ARG A 42 -10.68 -1.16 7.79
CA ARG A 42 -11.06 0.14 7.26
C ARG A 42 -12.36 0.67 7.84
N VAL A 43 -12.45 1.99 7.89
CA VAL A 43 -13.71 2.71 8.11
C VAL A 43 -13.86 3.75 7.00
N THR A 44 -14.97 3.69 6.32
CA THR A 44 -15.38 4.60 5.24
C THR A 44 -16.81 5.06 5.47
N SER A 45 -17.37 5.84 4.57
CA SER A 45 -18.79 6.18 4.63
C SER A 45 -19.73 4.96 4.49
N THR A 46 -19.22 3.81 4.08
CA THR A 46 -19.97 2.54 4.09
C THR A 46 -20.27 2.07 5.51
N GLN A 47 -19.30 2.17 6.43
CA GLN A 47 -19.44 1.79 7.83
C GLN A 47 -20.06 2.91 8.67
N LEU A 48 -19.61 4.14 8.42
CA LEU A 48 -20.08 5.35 9.09
C LEU A 48 -20.59 6.35 8.05
N PRO A 49 -21.88 6.33 7.68
CA PRO A 49 -22.42 7.19 6.62
C PRO A 49 -22.24 8.69 6.85
N ALA A 50 -21.95 9.12 8.07
CA ALA A 50 -21.61 10.50 8.41
C ALA A 50 -20.16 10.89 8.09
N MET A 51 -19.29 9.91 7.84
CA MET A 51 -17.86 10.12 7.58
C MET A 51 -17.63 10.44 6.10
N ILE A 52 -18.07 11.64 5.70
CA ILE A 52 -17.95 12.12 4.32
C ILE A 52 -16.61 12.84 4.15
N GLY A 53 -15.92 12.55 3.03
CA GLY A 53 -14.67 13.21 2.66
C GLY A 53 -13.45 12.74 3.45
N GLY A 54 -13.54 11.60 4.15
CA GLY A 54 -12.41 11.00 4.84
C GLY A 54 -12.59 9.52 5.07
N ALA A 55 -11.51 8.78 5.13
CA ALA A 55 -11.47 7.38 5.50
C ALA A 55 -10.31 7.09 6.45
N PHE A 56 -10.40 5.96 7.12
CA PHE A 56 -9.43 5.47 8.08
C PHE A 56 -9.09 4.02 7.79
N VAL A 57 -7.81 3.69 7.86
CA VAL A 57 -7.30 2.32 7.84
C VAL A 57 -6.42 2.09 9.07
N ASP A 58 -6.60 0.95 9.71
CA ASP A 58 -5.79 0.46 10.81
C ASP A 58 -4.95 -0.70 10.27
N LEU A 59 -3.62 -0.50 10.15
CA LEU A 59 -2.69 -1.40 9.48
C LEU A 59 -1.69 -2.00 10.45
N TYR A 60 -1.62 -3.33 10.48
CA TYR A 60 -0.61 -4.12 11.20
C TYR A 60 0.28 -4.84 10.22
N LEU A 61 1.58 -4.72 10.43
CA LEU A 61 2.62 -5.38 9.63
C LEU A 61 3.67 -6.00 10.55
N THR A 62 4.18 -7.16 10.18
CA THR A 62 5.34 -7.79 10.82
C THR A 62 6.54 -7.80 9.88
N LYS A 63 7.73 -7.84 10.44
CA LYS A 63 8.99 -7.91 9.70
C LYS A 63 8.97 -9.06 8.70
N GLY A 64 9.45 -8.78 7.50
CA GLY A 64 9.36 -9.71 6.37
C GLY A 64 8.08 -9.60 5.55
N HIS A 65 7.11 -8.80 6.00
CA HIS A 65 5.94 -8.40 5.21
C HIS A 65 6.03 -6.92 4.82
N MET A 66 5.18 -6.50 3.90
CA MET A 66 5.09 -5.10 3.49
C MET A 66 3.72 -4.78 2.92
N ARG A 67 3.29 -3.54 3.05
CA ARG A 67 2.25 -2.99 2.18
C ARG A 67 2.89 -2.82 0.80
N GLU A 68 2.40 -3.56 -0.18
CA GLU A 68 3.01 -3.59 -1.52
C GLU A 68 3.07 -2.22 -2.18
N PRO A 69 3.95 -2.02 -3.18
CA PRO A 69 3.96 -0.81 -4.00
C PRO A 69 2.59 -0.57 -4.65
N HIS A 70 2.01 0.62 -4.42
CA HIS A 70 0.69 1.00 -4.90
C HIS A 70 0.55 2.52 -4.99
N TRP A 71 -0.60 3.00 -5.47
CA TRP A 71 -1.01 4.40 -5.35
C TRP A 71 -2.52 4.52 -5.16
N HIS A 72 -2.94 5.69 -4.67
CA HIS A 72 -4.34 6.04 -4.54
C HIS A 72 -4.73 7.05 -5.63
N PRO A 73 -5.56 6.65 -6.63
CA PRO A 73 -5.89 7.54 -7.76
C PRO A 73 -6.79 8.71 -7.35
N ASN A 74 -7.49 8.61 -6.23
CA ASN A 74 -8.53 9.54 -5.81
C ASN A 74 -8.39 10.05 -4.38
N ALA A 75 -7.26 9.81 -3.72
CA ALA A 75 -7.01 10.27 -2.35
C ALA A 75 -5.51 10.51 -2.12
N TRP A 76 -5.17 11.45 -1.22
CA TRP A 76 -3.89 11.44 -0.54
C TRP A 76 -3.97 10.52 0.70
N GLU A 77 -2.82 10.12 1.20
CA GLU A 77 -2.65 9.29 2.39
C GLU A 77 -1.77 9.99 3.43
N LEU A 78 -2.15 9.89 4.71
CA LEU A 78 -1.34 10.31 5.84
C LEU A 78 -1.13 9.11 6.76
N ASP A 79 0.09 8.63 6.83
CA ASP A 79 0.52 7.56 7.71
C ASP A 79 0.90 8.10 9.07
N VAL A 80 0.36 7.54 10.13
CA VAL A 80 0.71 7.86 11.52
C VAL A 80 1.22 6.59 12.18
N VAL A 81 2.49 6.57 12.61
CA VAL A 81 3.04 5.40 13.33
C VAL A 81 2.55 5.41 14.76
N VAL A 82 1.79 4.39 15.13
CA VAL A 82 1.26 4.16 16.48
C VAL A 82 2.27 3.42 17.34
N SER A 83 2.95 2.41 16.77
CA SER A 83 4.03 1.69 17.42
C SER A 83 4.97 1.05 16.40
N GLY A 84 6.19 0.78 16.81
CA GLY A 84 7.24 0.25 15.95
C GLY A 84 7.89 1.31 15.09
N GLU A 85 8.57 0.85 14.05
CA GLU A 85 9.28 1.68 13.08
C GLU A 85 9.07 1.11 11.68
N VAL A 86 8.83 1.98 10.71
CA VAL A 86 8.63 1.62 9.32
C VAL A 86 9.48 2.47 8.38
N GLN A 87 9.75 1.93 7.20
CA GLN A 87 10.26 2.65 6.06
C GLN A 87 9.12 2.94 5.10
N VAL A 88 8.85 4.19 4.82
CA VAL A 88 7.93 4.65 3.78
C VAL A 88 8.74 5.16 2.61
N SER A 89 8.54 4.55 1.45
CA SER A 89 9.23 4.91 0.20
C SER A 89 8.23 5.45 -0.80
N ILE A 90 8.54 6.61 -1.40
CA ILE A 90 7.63 7.36 -2.25
C ILE A 90 8.37 7.79 -3.51
N VAL A 91 7.81 7.49 -4.67
CA VAL A 91 8.32 7.96 -5.96
C VAL A 91 7.72 9.32 -6.28
N ASP A 92 8.56 10.32 -6.38
CA ASP A 92 8.18 11.67 -6.78
C ASP A 92 8.13 11.75 -8.31
N PRO A 93 6.95 11.91 -8.93
CA PRO A 93 6.82 12.00 -10.38
C PRO A 93 7.35 13.31 -10.96
N ASP A 94 7.42 14.39 -10.18
CA ASP A 94 7.85 15.70 -10.65
C ASP A 94 9.36 15.76 -10.84
N THR A 95 10.11 15.07 -9.97
CA THR A 95 11.58 15.03 -10.01
C THR A 95 12.14 13.69 -10.51
N SER A 96 11.27 12.68 -10.70
CA SER A 96 11.65 11.29 -11.01
C SER A 96 12.63 10.72 -9.97
N SER A 97 12.40 11.03 -8.70
CA SER A 97 13.24 10.63 -7.59
C SER A 97 12.51 9.70 -6.63
N LEU A 98 13.27 8.82 -5.98
CA LEU A 98 12.79 8.01 -4.86
C LEU A 98 13.15 8.72 -3.55
N HIS A 99 12.14 8.96 -2.72
CA HIS A 99 12.30 9.43 -1.36
C HIS A 99 11.99 8.31 -0.39
N THR A 100 12.86 8.08 0.57
CA THR A 100 12.70 7.04 1.58
C THR A 100 12.83 7.64 2.97
N PHE A 101 11.82 7.43 3.80
CA PHE A 101 11.72 7.96 5.16
C PHE A 101 11.61 6.82 6.16
N GLN A 102 12.51 6.81 7.15
CA GLN A 102 12.36 5.95 8.32
C GLN A 102 11.59 6.74 9.38
N ILE A 103 10.42 6.25 9.75
CA ILE A 103 9.53 6.89 10.70
C ILE A 103 9.12 5.90 11.79
N LYS A 104 8.97 6.43 13.00
CA LYS A 104 8.66 5.65 14.20
C LYS A 104 7.50 6.27 14.96
N GLU A 105 7.12 5.66 16.07
CA GLU A 105 6.04 6.13 16.94
C GLU A 105 6.04 7.65 17.10
N GLY A 106 4.89 8.26 16.85
CA GLY A 106 4.67 9.71 16.87
C GLY A 106 5.12 10.48 15.63
N ASN A 107 5.73 9.81 14.64
CA ASN A 107 6.04 10.43 13.35
C ASN A 107 4.90 10.17 12.35
N VAL A 108 4.88 10.98 11.32
CA VAL A 108 3.96 10.86 10.19
C VAL A 108 4.71 10.89 8.87
N ALA A 109 4.14 10.23 7.85
CA ALA A 109 4.50 10.42 6.45
C ALA A 109 3.26 10.88 5.68
N PHE A 110 3.46 11.75 4.68
CA PHE A 110 2.38 12.21 3.82
C PHE A 110 2.66 11.79 2.38
N ILE A 111 1.70 11.12 1.78
CA ILE A 111 1.77 10.63 0.41
C ILE A 111 0.76 11.41 -0.45
N PRO A 112 1.23 12.23 -1.41
CA PRO A 112 0.35 12.91 -2.34
C PRO A 112 -0.49 11.94 -3.19
N MET A 113 -1.69 12.39 -3.58
CA MET A 113 -2.58 11.62 -4.45
C MET A 113 -1.88 11.19 -5.74
N GLY A 114 -1.98 9.91 -6.07
CA GLY A 114 -1.40 9.34 -7.29
C GLY A 114 0.08 8.99 -7.21
N TRP A 115 0.75 9.27 -6.09
CA TRP A 115 2.17 8.96 -5.96
C TRP A 115 2.39 7.48 -5.61
N TRP A 116 3.27 6.82 -6.32
CA TRP A 116 3.68 5.43 -6.10
C TRP A 116 4.46 5.29 -4.80
N HIS A 117 4.04 4.40 -3.91
CA HIS A 117 4.65 4.24 -2.59
C HIS A 117 4.46 2.84 -2.03
N TRP A 118 5.23 2.52 -0.98
CA TRP A 118 5.12 1.29 -0.21
C TRP A 118 5.61 1.49 1.21
N ILE A 119 5.22 0.56 2.12
CA ILE A 119 5.52 0.62 3.54
C ILE A 119 6.13 -0.71 3.99
N GLU A 120 7.31 -0.65 4.60
CA GLU A 120 8.04 -1.81 5.12
C GLU A 120 8.26 -1.65 6.62
N PRO A 121 7.88 -2.64 7.50
CA PRO A 121 8.22 -2.60 8.91
C PRO A 121 9.73 -2.87 9.11
N LEU A 122 10.37 -2.03 9.92
CA LEU A 122 11.78 -2.19 10.31
C LEU A 122 11.91 -2.92 11.66
N THR A 123 10.87 -2.87 12.49
CA THR A 123 10.75 -3.62 13.74
C THR A 123 9.98 -4.92 13.53
N GLU A 124 10.05 -5.84 14.51
CA GLU A 124 9.35 -7.13 14.43
C GLU A 124 7.85 -6.95 14.20
N GLU A 125 7.26 -5.90 14.77
CA GLU A 125 5.88 -5.51 14.57
C GLU A 125 5.81 -4.00 14.36
N ALA A 126 4.91 -3.55 13.50
CA ALA A 126 4.57 -2.15 13.31
C ALA A 126 3.06 -1.97 13.20
N HIS A 127 2.56 -0.89 13.78
CA HIS A 127 1.15 -0.52 13.77
C HIS A 127 1.01 0.92 13.28
N LEU A 128 0.17 1.13 12.26
CA LEU A 128 -0.07 2.43 11.65
C LEU A 128 -1.56 2.74 11.58
N HIS A 129 -1.87 4.01 11.73
CA HIS A 129 -3.15 4.58 11.35
C HIS A 129 -2.97 5.37 10.05
N LEU A 130 -3.74 5.02 9.02
CA LEU A 130 -3.69 5.65 7.71
C LEU A 130 -4.98 6.46 7.53
N PHE A 131 -4.83 7.71 7.11
CA PHE A 131 -5.96 8.62 6.88
C PHE A 131 -5.99 9.04 5.41
N PHE A 132 -7.19 9.12 4.86
CA PHE A 132 -7.44 9.49 3.46
C PHE A 132 -8.44 10.64 3.40
N ASN A 133 -8.29 11.54 2.42
CA ASN A 133 -9.25 12.63 2.19
C ASN A 133 -10.42 12.25 1.27
N ASN A 134 -10.71 10.99 1.17
CA ASN A 134 -11.83 10.46 0.40
C ASN A 134 -12.47 9.32 1.17
N ASP A 135 -13.77 9.38 1.38
CA ASP A 135 -14.52 8.36 2.12
C ASP A 135 -14.78 7.08 1.32
N GLN A 136 -14.40 7.08 0.05
CA GLN A 136 -14.37 5.92 -0.85
C GLN A 136 -13.03 5.90 -1.61
N PHE A 137 -11.93 5.89 -0.85
CA PHE A 137 -10.61 5.82 -1.45
C PHE A 137 -10.41 4.51 -2.22
N GLU A 138 -9.67 4.60 -3.31
CA GLU A 138 -9.30 3.46 -4.16
C GLU A 138 -7.80 3.23 -4.08
N SER A 139 -7.38 2.01 -4.40
CA SER A 139 -5.97 1.63 -4.53
C SER A 139 -5.74 0.96 -5.87
N SER A 140 -4.62 1.29 -6.51
CA SER A 140 -4.11 0.58 -7.68
C SER A 140 -2.86 -0.18 -7.25
N GLU A 141 -2.99 -1.50 -7.17
CA GLU A 141 -1.96 -2.37 -6.63
C GLU A 141 -0.88 -2.69 -7.67
N GLY A 142 0.39 -2.70 -7.24
CA GLY A 142 1.52 -3.01 -8.10
C GLY A 142 1.47 -4.41 -8.68
N SER A 143 1.08 -5.38 -7.87
CA SER A 143 0.87 -6.75 -8.33
C SER A 143 -0.11 -6.84 -9.50
N ASP A 144 -1.22 -6.09 -9.44
CA ASP A 144 -2.19 -6.06 -10.54
C ASP A 144 -1.63 -5.40 -11.80
N ILE A 145 -0.91 -4.29 -11.65
CA ILE A 145 -0.28 -3.60 -12.78
C ILE A 145 0.75 -4.51 -13.45
N LEU A 146 1.57 -5.20 -12.67
CA LEU A 146 2.62 -6.07 -13.18
C LEU A 146 2.03 -7.30 -13.89
N ARG A 147 1.09 -8.03 -13.25
CA ARG A 147 0.53 -9.27 -13.79
C ARG A 147 -0.43 -9.06 -14.96
N LEU A 148 -1.16 -7.93 -14.98
CA LEU A 148 -2.15 -7.65 -16.02
C LEU A 148 -1.54 -6.93 -17.24
N THR A 149 -0.35 -6.34 -17.11
CA THR A 149 0.34 -5.73 -18.25
C THR A 149 0.97 -6.82 -19.12
N PRO A 150 0.55 -6.96 -20.39
CA PRO A 150 1.12 -7.97 -21.26
C PRO A 150 2.65 -7.82 -21.41
N PRO A 151 3.44 -8.91 -21.34
CA PRO A 151 4.92 -8.86 -21.46
C PRO A 151 5.42 -8.12 -22.70
N LYS A 152 4.68 -8.21 -23.81
CA LYS A 152 4.95 -7.47 -25.04
C LYS A 152 4.90 -5.95 -24.87
N VAL A 153 4.13 -5.44 -23.90
CA VAL A 153 4.07 -4.00 -23.62
C VAL A 153 5.41 -3.54 -23.04
N PHE A 154 5.95 -4.28 -22.06
CA PHE A 154 7.29 -4.00 -21.50
C PHE A 154 8.39 -4.04 -22.57
N GLN A 155 8.32 -5.02 -23.48
CA GLN A 155 9.26 -5.09 -24.58
C GLN A 155 9.19 -3.83 -25.48
N LYS A 156 7.99 -3.42 -25.86
CA LYS A 156 7.80 -2.28 -26.74
C LYS A 156 8.16 -0.94 -26.10
N ALA A 157 7.80 -0.77 -24.82
CA ALA A 157 7.98 0.49 -24.11
C ALA A 157 9.40 0.67 -23.59
N TYR A 158 10.04 -0.41 -23.11
CA TYR A 158 11.28 -0.33 -22.34
C TYR A 158 12.42 -1.19 -22.90
N ASN A 159 12.21 -1.86 -24.03
CA ASN A 159 13.18 -2.79 -24.64
C ASN A 159 13.59 -3.96 -23.72
N VAL A 160 12.71 -4.35 -22.79
CA VAL A 160 12.92 -5.51 -21.92
C VAL A 160 12.57 -6.77 -22.70
N ASN A 161 13.36 -7.84 -22.52
CA ASN A 161 13.08 -9.11 -23.20
C ASN A 161 11.74 -9.70 -22.74
N GLU A 162 10.82 -9.94 -23.68
CA GLU A 162 9.45 -10.42 -23.41
C GLU A 162 9.42 -11.73 -22.63
N LYS A 163 10.30 -12.70 -23.00
CA LYS A 163 10.34 -14.00 -22.33
C LYS A 163 10.84 -13.88 -20.90
N THR A 164 11.86 -13.06 -20.69
CA THR A 164 12.46 -12.85 -19.37
C THR A 164 11.48 -12.16 -18.42
N ILE A 165 10.84 -11.07 -18.87
CA ILE A 165 9.86 -10.37 -18.01
C ILE A 165 8.64 -11.25 -17.70
N LYS A 166 8.18 -12.05 -18.66
CA LYS A 166 7.10 -13.03 -18.44
C LYS A 166 7.46 -14.02 -17.33
N GLN A 167 8.67 -14.58 -17.37
CA GLN A 167 9.13 -15.53 -16.36
C GLN A 167 9.31 -14.86 -14.98
N ALA A 168 9.86 -13.65 -14.95
CA ALA A 168 10.06 -12.91 -13.71
C ALA A 168 8.74 -12.56 -13.00
N LEU A 169 7.69 -12.26 -13.76
CA LEU A 169 6.37 -11.89 -13.22
C LEU A 169 5.43 -13.10 -13.01
N GLU A 170 5.81 -14.30 -13.45
CA GLU A 170 4.99 -15.51 -13.33
C GLU A 170 4.53 -15.80 -11.89
N PRO A 171 5.34 -15.55 -10.84
CA PRO A 171 4.91 -15.76 -9.46
C PRO A 171 3.83 -14.79 -8.96
N ILE A 172 3.58 -13.69 -9.68
CA ILE A 172 2.55 -12.70 -9.31
C ILE A 172 1.25 -13.11 -9.99
N ASP A 173 0.48 -13.99 -9.36
CA ASP A 173 -0.73 -14.57 -9.91
C ASP A 173 -2.03 -13.99 -9.29
N GLU A 174 -1.91 -13.27 -8.18
CA GLU A 174 -3.03 -12.63 -7.47
C GLU A 174 -2.75 -11.17 -7.11
N THR A 175 -3.77 -10.45 -6.63
CA THR A 175 -3.61 -9.15 -5.98
C THR A 175 -2.99 -9.35 -4.60
N VAL A 176 -1.86 -8.73 -4.33
CA VAL A 176 -1.05 -9.03 -3.12
C VAL A 176 -1.47 -8.21 -1.92
N VAL A 177 -1.61 -6.90 -2.03
CA VAL A 177 -1.94 -5.91 -1.00
C VAL A 177 -0.92 -5.89 0.14
N ILE A 178 -0.79 -6.97 0.91
CA ILE A 178 0.26 -7.17 1.91
C ILE A 178 1.08 -8.38 1.46
N GLY A 179 2.31 -8.14 1.05
CA GLY A 179 3.26 -9.17 0.62
C GLY A 179 4.19 -9.64 1.75
N PRO A 180 4.84 -10.80 1.56
CA PRO A 180 4.67 -11.70 0.43
C PRO A 180 3.35 -12.48 0.51
N PRO A 181 2.84 -13.02 -0.60
CA PRO A 181 1.70 -13.93 -0.61
C PRO A 181 1.96 -15.13 0.30
N SER A 182 0.89 -15.64 0.95
CA SER A 182 0.96 -16.85 1.81
C SER A 182 1.18 -18.13 1.01
N ASN A 183 1.90 -18.06 -0.04
CA ASN A 183 2.14 -19.21 -0.86
C ASN A 183 3.44 -19.86 -0.56
N ASN A 184 3.36 -21.13 -0.34
CA ASN A 184 4.07 -22.23 -1.00
C ASN A 184 5.38 -21.85 -1.74
N TYR A 185 6.01 -20.72 -1.39
CA TYR A 185 7.44 -20.64 -1.38
C TYR A 185 7.90 -21.57 -0.24
N SER A 186 7.53 -22.87 -0.37
CA SER A 186 8.44 -23.89 0.12
C SER A 186 9.78 -23.47 -0.44
N ASP A 187 10.82 -23.49 0.38
CA ASP A 187 12.23 -23.33 0.08
C ASP A 187 12.66 -23.97 -1.27
N ARG A 188 12.03 -23.54 -2.36
CA ARG A 188 12.44 -23.88 -3.71
C ARG A 188 13.49 -22.84 -4.04
N ASP A 189 14.72 -23.23 -3.67
CA ASP A 189 15.93 -22.74 -4.27
C ASP A 189 15.96 -21.20 -4.40
N VAL A 190 16.25 -20.53 -3.27
CA VAL A 190 17.16 -19.40 -3.36
C VAL A 190 18.49 -20.00 -3.78
N GLU A 191 18.55 -20.55 -5.00
CA GLU A 191 19.79 -20.57 -5.73
C GLU A 191 20.25 -19.13 -5.75
N LYS A 192 21.30 -18.84 -5.01
CA LYS A 192 22.01 -17.57 -5.07
C LYS A 192 22.21 -17.26 -6.53
N HIS A 193 21.35 -16.46 -7.10
CA HIS A 193 21.57 -15.92 -8.43
C HIS A 193 22.72 -14.92 -8.28
N HIS A 194 23.93 -15.43 -8.41
CA HIS A 194 25.09 -14.57 -8.65
C HIS A 194 24.80 -13.76 -9.91
N VAL A 195 24.33 -12.54 -9.74
CA VAL A 195 24.16 -11.62 -10.85
C VAL A 195 25.53 -11.13 -11.22
N LYS A 196 26.14 -11.75 -12.25
CA LYS A 196 27.36 -11.21 -12.86
C LYS A 196 27.01 -9.98 -13.67
N ILE A 197 27.27 -8.81 -13.11
CA ILE A 197 27.16 -7.55 -13.82
C ILE A 197 28.50 -7.25 -14.47
N LYS A 198 28.55 -7.17 -15.80
CA LYS A 198 29.72 -6.65 -16.52
C LYS A 198 29.67 -5.13 -16.49
N ILE A 199 30.58 -4.52 -15.72
CA ILE A 199 30.86 -3.08 -15.78
C ILE A 199 32.23 -2.90 -16.43
N ASN A 200 32.26 -2.26 -17.59
CA ASN A 200 33.51 -1.95 -18.33
C ASN A 200 34.40 -3.18 -18.57
N ASP A 201 33.85 -4.27 -19.11
CA ASP A 201 34.54 -5.54 -19.39
C ASP A 201 35.18 -6.25 -18.17
N LYS A 202 34.84 -5.87 -16.97
CA LYS A 202 35.23 -6.57 -15.74
C LYS A 202 34.01 -7.22 -15.09
N ASP A 203 34.13 -8.51 -14.75
CA ASP A 203 33.16 -9.22 -13.95
C ASP A 203 33.24 -8.70 -12.50
N VAL A 204 32.13 -8.20 -11.97
CA VAL A 204 31.99 -7.82 -10.56
C VAL A 204 31.00 -8.78 -9.93
N GLU A 205 31.46 -9.57 -8.97
CA GLU A 205 30.61 -10.40 -8.11
C GLU A 205 30.16 -9.50 -6.94
N ILE A 206 28.85 -9.42 -6.70
CA ILE A 206 28.29 -8.76 -5.53
C ILE A 206 27.80 -9.91 -4.64
N ASP A 207 28.47 -10.09 -3.50
CA ASP A 207 28.00 -10.96 -2.42
C ASP A 207 27.04 -10.15 -1.54
N ASP A 208 25.86 -10.73 -1.24
CA ASP A 208 24.92 -10.21 -0.24
C ASP A 208 25.41 -10.51 1.19
#